data_00db210a03710e73e8eb876a2f38df1a
#
_entry.id   00db210a03710e73e8eb876a2f38df1a
#
_cell.length_a   1.000
_cell.length_b   1.000
_cell.length_c   1.000
_cell.angle_alpha   90.00
_cell.angle_beta   90.00
_cell.angle_gamma   90.00
#
_symmetry.space_group_name_H-M   'P 1'
#
loop_
_entity.id
_entity.type
_entity.pdbx_description
1 polymer ?
#
loop_
_entity_poly.entity_id
_entity_poly.type
_entity_poly.pdbx_seq_one_letter_code
_entity_poly.pdbx_strand_id
1 'polypeptide(L)'
;MKLRVIHETVYHYSPAVQNAQHMAHLRPRTGVVQRVLTHSLQVDPAPTQCNMVQDVFGNTRAFFSLPFTHEQLRVRAESLLETLPVPAAPPGEPWEAVRERLGYRRGQPYHAATEFSFASPYIPRHADFVAYAAESFAPGRPLMQAASHLMSRIHADFAYTANATDAGTPALESLRLRRGVCQDFAHVMIGCLRSLGLAARYVSGYLLTEPPPGQPRLVGADASHAWVSVWSPAADESDGASGDNTWFDLDPTNDRAAGEDYVTLAIGRDFSDVSPLRGVIHGGDHHVLQVGVTVEPVPGAAVATAAAAAPDAPDTPLTPPQAPESPG
;
A
#
# COMPACT_ATOMS: atom_id res chain seq x y z
N MET A 1 -16.90 -0.03 -9.78
CA MET A 1 -17.77 1.01 -9.17
C MET A 1 -17.17 2.40 -9.36
N LYS A 2 -17.93 3.51 -9.15
CA LYS A 2 -17.33 4.87 -9.14
C LYS A 2 -17.13 5.34 -7.72
N LEU A 3 -15.91 5.80 -7.42
CA LEU A 3 -15.50 6.25 -6.11
C LEU A 3 -14.93 7.66 -6.17
N ARG A 4 -15.26 8.48 -5.18
CA ARG A 4 -14.60 9.73 -4.88
C ARG A 4 -13.69 9.53 -3.68
N VAL A 5 -12.44 9.92 -3.82
CA VAL A 5 -11.44 9.83 -2.74
C VAL A 5 -10.95 11.24 -2.42
N ILE A 6 -10.96 11.58 -1.15
CA ILE A 6 -10.36 12.80 -0.61
C ILE A 6 -9.31 12.37 0.40
N HIS A 7 -8.07 12.82 0.22
CA HIS A 7 -6.99 12.65 1.18
C HIS A 7 -6.49 14.02 1.57
N GLU A 8 -6.53 14.33 2.84
CA GLU A 8 -6.04 15.58 3.39
C GLU A 8 -4.96 15.32 4.44
N THR A 9 -3.83 16.00 4.31
CA THR A 9 -2.74 15.98 5.29
C THR A 9 -2.49 17.39 5.76
N VAL A 10 -2.47 17.61 7.07
CA VAL A 10 -2.20 18.91 7.68
C VAL A 10 -1.06 18.79 8.67
N TYR A 11 -0.01 19.58 8.48
CA TYR A 11 1.08 19.76 9.43
C TYR A 11 0.94 21.11 10.12
N HIS A 12 1.11 21.13 11.43
CA HIS A 12 1.29 22.33 12.23
C HIS A 12 2.69 22.31 12.81
N TYR A 13 3.50 23.30 12.49
CA TYR A 13 4.90 23.41 12.88
C TYR A 13 5.10 24.37 14.04
N SER A 14 5.99 24.03 14.99
CA SER A 14 6.38 24.91 16.10
C SER A 14 7.86 24.65 16.45
N PRO A 15 8.77 25.62 16.20
CA PRO A 15 8.55 26.92 15.52
C PRO A 15 8.22 26.77 14.04
N ALA A 16 7.99 27.89 13.35
CA ALA A 16 7.72 27.92 11.91
C ALA A 16 8.87 27.29 11.08
N VAL A 17 8.52 26.58 10.02
CA VAL A 17 9.44 26.09 8.99
C VAL A 17 9.85 27.27 8.10
N GLN A 18 11.15 27.40 7.82
CA GLN A 18 11.69 28.47 6.97
C GLN A 18 11.62 28.15 5.49
N ASN A 19 11.87 26.91 5.13
CA ASN A 19 11.70 26.37 3.78
C ASN A 19 11.43 24.86 3.84
N ALA A 20 10.75 24.36 2.80
CA ALA A 20 10.43 22.94 2.69
C ALA A 20 10.42 22.46 1.24
N GLN A 21 10.81 21.21 1.05
CA GLN A 21 10.67 20.49 -0.21
C GLN A 21 9.93 19.18 0.06
N HIS A 22 8.86 18.94 -0.66
CA HIS A 22 8.00 17.79 -0.46
C HIS A 22 7.85 16.94 -1.73
N MET A 23 7.62 15.66 -1.50
CA MET A 23 7.22 14.71 -2.52
C MET A 23 5.95 13.99 -2.05
N ALA A 24 4.93 13.97 -2.90
CA ALA A 24 3.66 13.33 -2.61
C ALA A 24 3.30 12.24 -3.64
N HIS A 25 2.85 11.07 -3.14
CA HIS A 25 2.20 10.02 -3.92
C HIS A 25 0.71 10.05 -3.59
N LEU A 26 -0.04 11.02 -4.15
CA LEU A 26 -1.45 11.23 -3.83
C LEU A 26 -2.37 11.11 -5.05
N ARG A 27 -1.81 10.85 -6.23
CA ARG A 27 -2.59 10.56 -7.43
C ARG A 27 -2.75 9.04 -7.59
N PRO A 28 -3.98 8.49 -7.53
CA PRO A 28 -4.22 7.08 -7.77
C PRO A 28 -3.71 6.65 -9.14
N ARG A 29 -3.27 5.41 -9.23
CA ARG A 29 -2.82 4.82 -10.51
C ARG A 29 -3.99 4.62 -11.47
N THR A 30 -3.70 4.57 -12.75
CA THR A 30 -4.58 3.97 -13.76
C THR A 30 -3.95 2.65 -14.21
N GLY A 31 -4.74 1.60 -14.27
CA GLY A 31 -4.31 0.25 -14.61
C GLY A 31 -5.50 -0.60 -15.05
N VAL A 32 -5.32 -1.92 -15.03
CA VAL A 32 -6.31 -2.89 -15.53
C VAL A 32 -7.61 -2.88 -14.74
N VAL A 33 -7.50 -2.71 -13.41
CA VAL A 33 -8.65 -2.80 -12.49
C VAL A 33 -9.12 -1.42 -11.98
N GLN A 34 -8.52 -0.33 -12.48
CA GLN A 34 -8.81 1.00 -11.98
C GLN A 34 -8.52 2.08 -13.03
N ARG A 35 -9.41 3.05 -13.18
CA ARG A 35 -9.26 4.20 -14.06
C ARG A 35 -9.53 5.51 -13.32
N VAL A 36 -8.56 6.43 -13.31
CA VAL A 36 -8.74 7.78 -12.77
C VAL A 36 -9.46 8.64 -13.79
N LEU A 37 -10.59 9.21 -13.40
CA LEU A 37 -11.41 10.09 -14.24
C LEU A 37 -10.99 11.54 -14.06
N THR A 38 -10.83 12.00 -12.81
CA THR A 38 -10.31 13.32 -12.48
C THR A 38 -9.39 13.24 -11.26
N HIS A 39 -8.45 14.17 -11.18
CA HIS A 39 -7.58 14.33 -10.01
C HIS A 39 -7.17 15.78 -9.85
N SER A 40 -7.17 16.27 -8.63
CA SER A 40 -6.61 17.57 -8.25
C SER A 40 -5.74 17.44 -7.01
N LEU A 41 -4.68 18.23 -6.94
CA LEU A 41 -3.81 18.37 -5.78
C LEU A 41 -3.75 19.85 -5.41
N GLN A 42 -4.15 20.17 -4.19
CA GLN A 42 -4.12 21.51 -3.62
C GLN A 42 -3.10 21.52 -2.49
N VAL A 43 -2.25 22.52 -2.48
CA VAL A 43 -1.22 22.73 -1.44
C VAL A 43 -1.39 24.16 -0.91
N ASP A 44 -1.51 24.28 0.40
CA ASP A 44 -1.64 25.57 1.08
C ASP A 44 -0.64 25.62 2.26
N PRO A 45 0.22 26.65 2.28
CA PRO A 45 0.33 27.77 1.35
C PRO A 45 0.74 27.32 -0.06
N ALA A 46 0.40 28.12 -1.07
CA ALA A 46 0.66 27.79 -2.47
C ALA A 46 2.18 27.66 -2.73
N PRO A 47 2.64 26.52 -3.27
CA PRO A 47 4.06 26.32 -3.54
C PRO A 47 4.54 27.18 -4.69
N THR A 48 5.82 27.56 -4.68
CA THR A 48 6.45 28.30 -5.79
C THR A 48 6.65 27.44 -7.03
N GLN A 49 6.81 26.13 -6.83
CA GLN A 49 6.97 25.14 -7.90
C GLN A 49 6.21 23.87 -7.52
N CYS A 50 5.53 23.28 -8.49
CA CYS A 50 4.90 21.96 -8.35
C CYS A 50 5.04 21.22 -9.69
N ASN A 51 5.76 20.10 -9.67
CA ASN A 51 6.02 19.28 -10.86
C ASN A 51 5.54 17.85 -10.61
N MET A 52 4.92 17.24 -11.63
CA MET A 52 4.54 15.84 -11.59
C MET A 52 5.43 15.01 -12.49
N VAL A 53 5.95 13.90 -11.98
CA VAL A 53 6.77 12.93 -12.70
C VAL A 53 6.30 11.51 -12.39
N GLN A 54 6.58 10.58 -13.30
CA GLN A 54 6.42 9.17 -13.02
C GLN A 54 7.71 8.58 -12.46
N ASP A 55 7.58 7.70 -11.47
CA ASP A 55 8.70 6.92 -10.96
C ASP A 55 8.92 5.63 -11.78
N VAL A 56 9.93 4.86 -11.38
CA VAL A 56 10.29 3.58 -12.02
C VAL A 56 9.21 2.51 -11.90
N PHE A 57 8.28 2.67 -10.97
CA PHE A 57 7.16 1.75 -10.77
C PHE A 57 5.88 2.26 -11.47
N GLY A 58 5.96 3.39 -12.17
CA GLY A 58 4.83 4.04 -12.84
C GLY A 58 3.87 4.78 -11.91
N ASN A 59 4.26 5.07 -10.65
CA ASN A 59 3.49 5.94 -9.78
C ASN A 59 3.69 7.40 -10.16
N THR A 60 2.66 8.23 -10.00
CA THR A 60 2.79 9.67 -10.18
C THR A 60 3.26 10.31 -8.87
N ARG A 61 4.37 11.05 -8.92
CA ARG A 61 4.94 11.83 -7.83
C ARG A 61 4.75 13.32 -8.11
N ALA A 62 4.22 14.05 -7.14
CA ALA A 62 4.21 15.50 -7.14
C ALA A 62 5.37 16.01 -6.28
N PHE A 63 6.28 16.80 -6.88
CA PHE A 63 7.34 17.51 -6.16
C PHE A 63 6.96 18.96 -6.04
N PHE A 64 6.99 19.51 -4.82
CA PHE A 64 6.69 20.94 -4.61
C PHE A 64 7.59 21.56 -3.55
N SER A 65 7.80 22.88 -3.69
CA SER A 65 8.71 23.66 -2.86
C SER A 65 8.03 24.87 -2.25
N LEU A 66 8.33 25.12 -0.97
CA LEU A 66 7.86 26.22 -0.15
C LEU A 66 9.08 26.97 0.41
N PRO A 67 9.75 27.86 -0.37
CA PRO A 67 10.97 28.57 0.03
C PRO A 67 10.68 29.81 0.86
N PHE A 68 9.74 29.74 1.78
CA PHE A 68 9.31 30.83 2.64
C PHE A 68 8.78 30.30 3.99
N THR A 69 8.77 31.17 4.99
CA THR A 69 8.35 30.82 6.34
C THR A 69 6.86 30.51 6.41
N HIS A 70 6.51 29.38 7.03
CA HIS A 70 5.13 28.94 7.24
C HIS A 70 5.02 28.12 8.54
N GLU A 71 3.86 28.21 9.20
CA GLU A 71 3.54 27.48 10.43
C GLU A 71 2.60 26.30 10.18
N GLN A 72 2.03 26.23 8.96
CA GLN A 72 1.12 25.17 8.56
C GLN A 72 1.40 24.78 7.12
N LEU A 73 1.25 23.48 6.84
CA LEU A 73 1.17 22.94 5.49
C LEU A 73 -0.08 22.07 5.39
N ARG A 74 -0.96 22.39 4.46
CA ARG A 74 -2.12 21.58 4.11
C ARG A 74 -1.97 21.06 2.70
N VAL A 75 -2.06 19.76 2.54
CA VAL A 75 -2.03 19.07 1.24
C VAL A 75 -3.33 18.29 1.09
N ARG A 76 -4.13 18.65 0.10
CA ARG A 76 -5.41 18.00 -0.19
C ARG A 76 -5.41 17.44 -1.62
N ALA A 77 -5.60 16.13 -1.73
CA ALA A 77 -5.82 15.46 -3.00
C ALA A 77 -7.28 15.04 -3.11
N GLU A 78 -7.89 15.26 -4.26
CA GLU A 78 -9.24 14.81 -4.56
C GLU A 78 -9.24 14.08 -5.91
N SER A 79 -9.77 12.87 -5.94
CA SER A 79 -9.82 12.01 -7.11
C SER A 79 -11.21 11.43 -7.30
N LEU A 80 -11.67 11.44 -8.54
CA LEU A 80 -12.80 10.64 -9.00
C LEU A 80 -12.25 9.51 -9.86
N LEU A 81 -12.61 8.29 -9.55
CA LEU A 81 -12.12 7.11 -10.24
C LEU A 81 -13.20 6.05 -10.41
N GLU A 82 -12.94 5.13 -11.31
CA GLU A 82 -13.76 3.95 -11.54
C GLU A 82 -12.91 2.70 -11.28
N THR A 83 -13.36 1.86 -10.35
CA THR A 83 -12.81 0.52 -10.15
C THR A 83 -13.56 -0.47 -11.01
N LEU A 84 -12.85 -1.49 -11.49
CA LEU A 84 -13.34 -2.52 -12.40
C LEU A 84 -13.28 -3.87 -11.70
N PRO A 85 -14.10 -4.86 -12.16
CA PRO A 85 -14.02 -6.21 -11.62
C PRO A 85 -12.60 -6.76 -11.67
N VAL A 86 -12.16 -7.35 -10.56
CA VAL A 86 -10.84 -7.96 -10.44
C VAL A 86 -10.93 -9.40 -10.96
N PRO A 87 -10.09 -9.81 -11.91
CA PRO A 87 -10.05 -11.19 -12.38
C PRO A 87 -9.69 -12.13 -11.22
N ALA A 88 -10.35 -13.29 -11.16
CA ALA A 88 -9.97 -14.33 -10.21
C ALA A 88 -8.54 -14.80 -10.49
N ALA A 89 -7.76 -15.00 -9.43
CA ALA A 89 -6.44 -15.58 -9.57
C ALA A 89 -6.55 -16.98 -10.20
N PRO A 90 -5.70 -17.32 -11.21
CA PRO A 90 -5.69 -18.66 -11.77
C PRO A 90 -5.29 -19.68 -10.69
N PRO A 91 -5.58 -20.99 -10.87
CA PRO A 91 -5.13 -22.03 -9.94
C PRO A 91 -3.63 -21.97 -9.66
N GLY A 92 -2.87 -21.48 -10.62
CA GLY A 92 -1.43 -21.22 -10.51
C GLY A 92 -0.58 -22.47 -10.73
N GLU A 93 0.69 -22.23 -11.03
CA GLU A 93 1.73 -23.26 -11.06
C GLU A 93 2.22 -23.55 -9.63
N PRO A 94 2.92 -24.68 -9.40
CA PRO A 94 3.68 -24.89 -8.18
C PRO A 94 4.59 -23.69 -7.89
N TRP A 95 4.62 -23.25 -6.63
CA TRP A 95 5.38 -22.05 -6.26
C TRP A 95 6.88 -22.14 -6.58
N GLU A 96 7.43 -23.35 -6.57
CA GLU A 96 8.83 -23.60 -6.96
C GLU A 96 9.08 -23.27 -8.43
N ALA A 97 8.14 -23.64 -9.32
CA ALA A 97 8.24 -23.36 -10.76
C ALA A 97 8.19 -21.84 -11.01
N VAL A 98 7.30 -21.13 -10.30
CA VAL A 98 7.22 -19.66 -10.38
C VAL A 98 8.52 -19.01 -9.88
N ARG A 99 9.08 -19.49 -8.76
CA ARG A 99 10.38 -19.04 -8.26
C ARG A 99 11.49 -19.24 -9.29
N GLU A 100 11.52 -20.38 -9.98
CA GLU A 100 12.52 -20.68 -11.00
C GLU A 100 12.44 -19.74 -12.21
N ARG A 101 11.25 -19.26 -12.58
CA ARG A 101 11.08 -18.27 -13.66
C ARG A 101 11.72 -16.92 -13.31
N LEU A 102 11.73 -16.55 -12.02
CA LEU A 102 12.34 -15.30 -11.52
C LEU A 102 13.86 -15.43 -11.33
N GLY A 103 14.41 -16.65 -11.43
CA GLY A 103 15.83 -16.90 -11.29
C GLY A 103 16.62 -16.33 -12.47
N TYR A 104 17.83 -15.80 -12.19
CA TYR A 104 18.75 -15.39 -13.25
C TYR A 104 19.15 -16.58 -14.12
N ARG A 105 18.97 -16.44 -15.43
CA ARG A 105 19.43 -17.42 -16.44
C ARG A 105 20.26 -16.70 -17.49
N ARG A 106 21.49 -17.16 -17.71
CA ARG A 106 22.37 -16.57 -18.72
C ARG A 106 21.71 -16.63 -20.11
N GLY A 107 21.65 -15.48 -20.80
CA GLY A 107 21.07 -15.38 -22.15
C GLY A 107 19.55 -15.27 -22.19
N GLN A 108 18.87 -15.25 -21.03
CA GLN A 108 17.44 -14.96 -20.95
C GLN A 108 17.21 -13.48 -20.61
N PRO A 109 16.14 -12.85 -21.14
CA PRO A 109 15.78 -11.50 -20.75
C PRO A 109 15.43 -11.44 -19.26
N TYR A 110 15.75 -10.32 -18.63
CA TYR A 110 15.37 -10.03 -17.25
C TYR A 110 13.86 -9.80 -17.15
N HIS A 111 13.19 -10.54 -16.26
CA HIS A 111 11.78 -10.34 -16.03
C HIS A 111 11.56 -9.20 -15.02
N ALA A 112 10.72 -8.21 -15.37
CA ALA A 112 10.50 -7.01 -14.52
C ALA A 112 10.00 -7.34 -13.10
N ALA A 113 9.22 -8.41 -12.92
CA ALA A 113 8.76 -8.86 -11.60
C ALA A 113 9.91 -9.26 -10.67
N THR A 114 11.07 -9.66 -11.19
CA THR A 114 12.25 -10.07 -10.39
C THR A 114 12.72 -8.94 -9.47
N GLU A 115 12.53 -7.66 -9.84
CA GLU A 115 12.82 -6.50 -8.97
C GLU A 115 12.13 -6.63 -7.60
N PHE A 116 10.92 -7.14 -7.59
CA PHE A 116 10.12 -7.32 -6.37
C PHE A 116 10.40 -8.62 -5.61
N SER A 117 11.43 -9.37 -5.99
CA SER A 117 11.94 -10.52 -5.23
C SER A 117 13.14 -10.19 -4.35
N PHE A 118 13.71 -8.99 -4.46
CA PHE A 118 14.86 -8.56 -3.66
C PHE A 118 14.45 -7.94 -2.32
N ALA A 119 15.42 -7.88 -1.39
CA ALA A 119 15.28 -7.13 -0.15
C ALA A 119 15.10 -5.63 -0.41
N SER A 120 14.47 -4.94 0.51
CA SER A 120 14.24 -3.49 0.47
C SER A 120 14.47 -2.88 1.88
N PRO A 121 14.51 -1.55 2.04
CA PRO A 121 14.86 -0.92 3.31
C PRO A 121 14.14 -1.45 4.55
N TYR A 122 12.83 -1.68 4.46
CA TYR A 122 12.05 -2.20 5.60
C TYR A 122 11.85 -3.71 5.58
N ILE A 123 12.15 -4.38 4.47
CA ILE A 123 11.88 -5.81 4.29
C ILE A 123 13.17 -6.54 3.92
N PRO A 124 13.96 -7.00 4.90
CA PRO A 124 15.12 -7.85 4.65
C PRO A 124 14.70 -9.27 4.25
N ARG A 125 15.61 -10.02 3.65
CA ARG A 125 15.49 -11.48 3.59
C ARG A 125 16.01 -12.10 4.88
N HIS A 126 15.25 -13.01 5.48
CA HIS A 126 15.63 -13.63 6.74
C HIS A 126 15.08 -15.06 6.89
N ALA A 127 15.80 -15.91 7.60
CA ALA A 127 15.39 -17.29 7.85
C ALA A 127 14.07 -17.40 8.63
N ASP A 128 13.79 -16.45 9.53
CA ASP A 128 12.54 -16.43 10.30
C ASP A 128 11.31 -16.30 9.39
N PHE A 129 11.40 -15.53 8.29
CA PHE A 129 10.33 -15.43 7.30
C PHE A 129 10.12 -16.76 6.56
N VAL A 130 11.22 -17.44 6.20
CA VAL A 130 11.16 -18.78 5.57
C VAL A 130 10.52 -19.79 6.52
N ALA A 131 10.93 -19.80 7.78
CA ALA A 131 10.38 -20.70 8.80
C ALA A 131 8.89 -20.46 9.02
N TYR A 132 8.46 -19.19 9.08
CA TYR A 132 7.05 -18.85 9.23
C TYR A 132 6.22 -19.25 8.00
N ALA A 133 6.76 -19.05 6.80
CA ALA A 133 6.07 -19.38 5.55
C ALA A 133 5.98 -20.88 5.26
N ALA A 134 6.87 -21.71 5.81
CA ALA A 134 7.06 -23.12 5.46
C ALA A 134 5.77 -23.95 5.46
N GLU A 135 4.89 -23.73 6.44
CA GLU A 135 3.60 -24.43 6.53
C GLU A 135 2.67 -24.10 5.35
N SER A 136 2.74 -22.85 4.86
CA SER A 136 1.92 -22.40 3.73
C SER A 136 2.47 -22.87 2.40
N PHE A 137 3.78 -23.05 2.28
CA PHE A 137 4.51 -23.37 1.06
C PHE A 137 5.01 -24.81 1.04
N ALA A 138 4.08 -25.76 1.21
CA ALA A 138 4.41 -27.18 1.05
C ALA A 138 4.86 -27.48 -0.40
N PRO A 139 5.74 -28.49 -0.61
CA PRO A 139 6.23 -28.84 -1.94
C PRO A 139 5.10 -29.10 -2.94
N GLY A 140 5.21 -28.52 -4.13
CA GLY A 140 4.24 -28.67 -5.22
C GLY A 140 2.92 -27.92 -5.05
N ARG A 141 2.74 -27.14 -3.97
CA ARG A 141 1.51 -26.37 -3.75
C ARG A 141 1.40 -25.24 -4.77
N PRO A 142 0.23 -25.02 -5.41
CA PRO A 142 0.01 -23.87 -6.29
C PRO A 142 0.28 -22.54 -5.58
N LEU A 143 0.99 -21.62 -6.27
CA LEU A 143 1.44 -20.35 -5.65
C LEU A 143 0.31 -19.57 -5.00
N MET A 144 -0.80 -19.35 -5.72
CA MET A 144 -1.88 -18.51 -5.17
C MET A 144 -2.61 -19.16 -4.01
N GLN A 145 -2.68 -20.51 -3.97
CA GLN A 145 -3.18 -21.22 -2.79
C GLN A 145 -2.24 -21.08 -1.59
N ALA A 146 -0.92 -21.16 -1.82
CA ALA A 146 0.07 -20.98 -0.78
C ALA A 146 0.07 -19.55 -0.23
N ALA A 147 -0.01 -18.55 -1.11
CA ALA A 147 -0.07 -17.14 -0.74
C ALA A 147 -1.35 -16.79 0.01
N SER A 148 -2.52 -17.29 -0.43
CA SER A 148 -3.78 -17.08 0.30
C SER A 148 -3.77 -17.76 1.68
N HIS A 149 -3.20 -18.96 1.80
CA HIS A 149 -3.05 -19.61 3.09
C HIS A 149 -2.11 -18.82 4.02
N LEU A 150 -1.01 -18.27 3.49
CA LEU A 150 -0.13 -17.39 4.26
C LEU A 150 -0.85 -16.12 4.72
N MET A 151 -1.66 -15.51 3.85
CA MET A 151 -2.50 -14.36 4.17
C MET A 151 -3.42 -14.65 5.35
N SER A 152 -4.20 -15.73 5.28
CA SER A 152 -5.13 -16.14 6.34
C SER A 152 -4.41 -16.45 7.67
N ARG A 153 -3.21 -17.05 7.60
CA ARG A 153 -2.39 -17.27 8.80
C ARG A 153 -1.91 -15.98 9.44
N ILE A 154 -1.43 -15.02 8.62
CA ILE A 154 -1.03 -13.72 9.15
C ILE A 154 -2.21 -13.03 9.81
N HIS A 155 -3.38 -13.04 9.18
CA HIS A 155 -4.60 -12.50 9.76
C HIS A 155 -4.95 -13.14 11.12
N ALA A 156 -4.86 -14.47 11.21
CA ALA A 156 -5.18 -15.21 12.43
C ALA A 156 -4.14 -15.06 13.55
N ASP A 157 -2.86 -14.99 13.18
CA ASP A 157 -1.73 -15.00 14.11
C ASP A 157 -1.37 -13.61 14.65
N PHE A 158 -1.82 -12.53 14.00
CA PHE A 158 -1.42 -11.16 14.33
C PHE A 158 -2.59 -10.34 14.89
N ALA A 159 -2.31 -9.58 15.95
CA ALA A 159 -3.26 -8.64 16.50
C ALA A 159 -3.15 -7.27 15.81
N TYR A 160 -4.25 -6.78 15.24
CA TYR A 160 -4.29 -5.40 14.75
C TYR A 160 -4.26 -4.44 15.96
N THR A 161 -3.21 -3.66 16.06
CA THR A 161 -2.98 -2.78 17.21
C THR A 161 -2.38 -1.47 16.73
N ALA A 162 -3.16 -0.40 16.81
CA ALA A 162 -2.66 0.95 16.57
C ALA A 162 -1.55 1.29 17.58
N ASN A 163 -0.54 2.03 17.14
CA ASN A 163 0.59 2.48 17.97
C ASN A 163 1.48 1.35 18.57
N ALA A 164 1.34 0.10 18.12
CA ALA A 164 2.26 -0.98 18.51
C ALA A 164 3.60 -0.90 17.77
N THR A 165 3.60 -0.27 16.61
CA THR A 165 4.70 -0.08 15.69
C THR A 165 4.66 1.35 15.15
N ASP A 166 5.76 1.81 14.58
CA ASP A 166 5.84 3.05 13.80
C ASP A 166 6.09 2.76 12.32
N ALA A 167 6.05 3.80 11.49
CA ALA A 167 6.23 3.66 10.05
C ALA A 167 7.61 3.12 9.64
N GLY A 168 8.60 3.22 10.53
CA GLY A 168 9.97 2.73 10.34
C GLY A 168 10.22 1.34 10.89
N THR A 169 9.26 0.72 11.57
CA THR A 169 9.45 -0.60 12.20
C THR A 169 9.80 -1.66 11.14
N PRO A 170 10.94 -2.36 11.28
CA PRO A 170 11.34 -3.40 10.33
C PRO A 170 10.36 -4.59 10.34
N ALA A 171 10.08 -5.15 9.17
CA ALA A 171 9.17 -6.29 9.02
C ALA A 171 9.52 -7.51 9.90
N LEU A 172 10.82 -7.73 10.18
CA LEU A 172 11.28 -8.81 11.05
C LEU A 172 10.85 -8.61 12.51
N GLU A 173 10.82 -7.37 12.97
CA GLU A 173 10.34 -7.03 14.30
C GLU A 173 8.83 -7.23 14.39
N SER A 174 8.05 -6.77 13.42
CA SER A 174 6.61 -7.00 13.33
C SER A 174 6.27 -8.50 13.31
N LEU A 175 7.06 -9.32 12.59
CA LEU A 175 6.93 -10.79 12.62
C LEU A 175 7.09 -11.36 14.04
N ARG A 176 8.04 -10.85 14.82
CA ARG A 176 8.31 -11.32 16.19
C ARG A 176 7.24 -10.87 17.17
N LEU A 177 6.78 -9.61 17.02
CA LEU A 177 5.78 -9.00 17.89
C LEU A 177 4.37 -9.60 17.69
N ARG A 178 4.07 -10.12 16.51
CA ARG A 178 2.74 -10.63 16.10
C ARG A 178 1.63 -9.58 16.31
N ARG A 179 1.95 -8.33 16.10
CA ARG A 179 1.01 -7.20 16.20
C ARG A 179 1.51 -6.01 15.41
N GLY A 180 0.60 -5.16 14.99
CA GLY A 180 0.90 -3.94 14.24
C GLY A 180 -0.33 -3.46 13.46
N VAL A 181 -0.09 -2.71 12.40
CA VAL A 181 -1.11 -2.15 11.52
C VAL A 181 -1.02 -2.78 10.11
N CYS A 182 -1.86 -2.36 9.18
CA CYS A 182 -1.90 -2.92 7.81
C CYS A 182 -0.54 -2.91 7.10
N GLN A 183 0.29 -1.88 7.33
CA GLN A 183 1.66 -1.83 6.81
C GLN A 183 2.49 -3.02 7.29
N ASP A 184 2.43 -3.35 8.58
CA ASP A 184 3.19 -4.45 9.19
C ASP A 184 2.77 -5.80 8.63
N PHE A 185 1.47 -6.04 8.53
CA PHE A 185 0.91 -7.27 7.96
C PHE A 185 1.37 -7.46 6.52
N ALA A 186 1.31 -6.39 5.71
CA ALA A 186 1.79 -6.41 4.33
C ALA A 186 3.30 -6.65 4.26
N HIS A 187 4.10 -5.95 5.08
CA HIS A 187 5.56 -6.12 5.11
C HIS A 187 5.98 -7.54 5.50
N VAL A 188 5.32 -8.14 6.50
CA VAL A 188 5.58 -9.53 6.92
C VAL A 188 5.26 -10.51 5.78
N MET A 189 4.11 -10.37 5.13
CA MET A 189 3.74 -11.24 4.01
C MET A 189 4.73 -11.12 2.84
N ILE A 190 5.12 -9.90 2.47
CA ILE A 190 6.14 -9.65 1.44
C ILE A 190 7.50 -10.25 1.85
N GLY A 191 7.91 -10.09 3.12
CA GLY A 191 9.14 -10.66 3.66
C GLY A 191 9.18 -12.19 3.53
N CYS A 192 8.06 -12.86 3.82
CA CYS A 192 7.89 -14.30 3.63
C CYS A 192 8.05 -14.71 2.15
N LEU A 193 7.32 -14.06 1.25
CA LEU A 193 7.34 -14.36 -0.18
C LEU A 193 8.74 -14.14 -0.77
N ARG A 194 9.36 -13.00 -0.51
CA ARG A 194 10.71 -12.68 -1.03
C ARG A 194 11.80 -13.54 -0.43
N SER A 195 11.67 -13.97 0.81
CA SER A 195 12.63 -14.90 1.43
C SER A 195 12.57 -16.29 0.80
N LEU A 196 11.45 -16.67 0.19
CA LEU A 196 11.28 -17.85 -0.64
C LEU A 196 11.72 -17.63 -2.11
N GLY A 197 12.10 -16.41 -2.51
CA GLY A 197 12.49 -16.06 -3.87
C GLY A 197 11.32 -15.73 -4.80
N LEU A 198 10.14 -15.45 -4.25
CA LEU A 198 8.94 -15.06 -4.98
C LEU A 198 8.82 -13.53 -5.08
N ALA A 199 8.19 -13.05 -6.14
CA ALA A 199 7.99 -11.61 -6.34
C ALA A 199 6.69 -11.15 -5.67
N ALA A 200 6.82 -10.15 -4.79
CA ALA A 200 5.71 -9.50 -4.12
C ALA A 200 5.98 -8.02 -3.95
N ARG A 201 5.00 -7.16 -4.24
CA ARG A 201 5.09 -5.72 -4.12
C ARG A 201 4.14 -5.19 -3.05
N TYR A 202 4.54 -4.11 -2.43
CA TYR A 202 3.73 -3.36 -1.49
C TYR A 202 2.77 -2.45 -2.25
N VAL A 203 1.52 -2.45 -1.86
CA VAL A 203 0.50 -1.56 -2.41
C VAL A 203 0.05 -0.61 -1.32
N SER A 204 0.13 0.69 -1.58
CA SER A 204 -0.47 1.75 -0.78
C SER A 204 -1.75 2.20 -1.46
N GLY A 205 -2.81 2.39 -0.70
CA GLY A 205 -4.08 2.79 -1.27
C GLY A 205 -5.13 3.15 -0.23
N TYR A 206 -6.37 3.00 -0.62
CA TYR A 206 -7.55 3.28 0.21
C TYR A 206 -8.53 2.13 0.12
N LEU A 207 -9.27 1.92 1.20
CA LEU A 207 -10.36 0.95 1.27
C LEU A 207 -11.67 1.70 1.51
N LEU A 208 -12.69 1.39 0.73
CA LEU A 208 -14.05 1.84 0.99
C LEU A 208 -14.56 1.11 2.24
N THR A 209 -14.73 1.84 3.34
CA THR A 209 -15.30 1.30 4.58
C THR A 209 -16.79 1.60 4.66
N GLU A 210 -17.57 0.71 5.22
CA GLU A 210 -18.99 0.95 5.51
C GLU A 210 -19.12 1.56 6.92
N PRO A 211 -19.90 2.64 7.10
CA PRO A 211 -20.17 3.16 8.43
C PRO A 211 -20.97 2.12 9.24
N PRO A 212 -20.85 2.12 10.57
CA PRO A 212 -21.68 1.27 11.41
C PRO A 212 -23.18 1.45 11.11
N PRO A 213 -24.00 0.40 11.23
CA PRO A 213 -25.42 0.50 10.95
C PRO A 213 -26.10 1.66 11.68
N GLY A 214 -26.81 2.52 10.94
CA GLY A 214 -27.52 3.67 11.50
C GLY A 214 -26.68 4.92 11.77
N GLN A 215 -25.38 4.88 11.49
CA GLN A 215 -24.51 6.06 11.61
C GLN A 215 -24.22 6.67 10.23
N PRO A 216 -24.20 8.01 10.12
CA PRO A 216 -23.74 8.66 8.89
C PRO A 216 -22.25 8.43 8.71
N ARG A 217 -21.80 8.35 7.44
CA ARG A 217 -20.37 8.32 7.11
C ARG A 217 -19.70 9.62 7.61
N LEU A 218 -18.64 9.48 8.39
CA LEU A 218 -17.86 10.61 8.87
C LEU A 218 -16.82 10.99 7.81
N VAL A 219 -16.74 12.27 7.48
CA VAL A 219 -15.71 12.79 6.57
C VAL A 219 -14.34 12.73 7.26
N GLY A 220 -13.33 12.16 6.60
CA GLY A 220 -11.98 12.05 7.12
C GLY A 220 -11.74 10.88 8.08
N ALA A 221 -12.73 10.00 8.28
CA ALA A 221 -12.61 8.86 9.20
C ALA A 221 -12.01 7.61 8.56
N ASP A 222 -11.99 7.51 7.22
CA ASP A 222 -11.31 6.42 6.55
C ASP A 222 -9.79 6.59 6.69
N ALA A 223 -9.06 5.49 6.70
CA ALA A 223 -7.60 5.49 6.76
C ALA A 223 -6.98 5.11 5.41
N SER A 224 -5.74 5.53 5.20
CA SER A 224 -4.93 4.90 4.16
C SER A 224 -4.74 3.43 4.52
N HIS A 225 -4.70 2.59 3.50
CA HIS A 225 -4.58 1.14 3.66
C HIS A 225 -3.40 0.58 2.87
N ALA A 226 -2.96 -0.61 3.27
CA ALA A 226 -1.84 -1.28 2.65
C ALA A 226 -2.12 -2.77 2.49
N TRP A 227 -1.68 -3.33 1.36
CA TRP A 227 -1.80 -4.75 1.07
C TRP A 227 -0.65 -5.25 0.18
N VAL A 228 -0.73 -6.49 -0.25
CA VAL A 228 0.32 -7.17 -1.00
C VAL A 228 -0.18 -7.53 -2.38
N SER A 229 0.63 -7.28 -3.39
CA SER A 229 0.38 -7.77 -4.74
C SER A 229 1.41 -8.84 -5.07
N VAL A 230 0.96 -10.05 -5.39
CA VAL A 230 1.78 -11.24 -5.65
C VAL A 230 1.85 -11.49 -7.15
N TRP A 231 3.04 -11.66 -7.68
CA TRP A 231 3.21 -12.01 -9.08
C TRP A 231 3.00 -13.52 -9.32
N SER A 232 2.10 -13.83 -10.23
CA SER A 232 1.87 -15.20 -10.71
C SER A 232 1.76 -15.17 -12.23
N PRO A 233 2.59 -15.92 -12.99
CA PRO A 233 2.54 -15.92 -14.44
C PRO A 233 1.19 -16.42 -14.95
N ALA A 234 0.71 -15.84 -16.06
CA ALA A 234 -0.42 -16.38 -16.78
C ALA A 234 0.00 -17.66 -17.51
N ALA A 235 -0.95 -18.58 -17.68
CA ALA A 235 -0.66 -19.88 -18.36
C ALA A 235 -0.17 -19.73 -19.82
N ASP A 236 -0.51 -18.59 -20.46
CA ASP A 236 -0.20 -18.34 -21.88
C ASP A 236 0.88 -17.24 -22.07
N GLU A 237 1.66 -16.92 -21.06
CA GLU A 237 2.77 -15.97 -21.23
C GLU A 237 3.86 -16.55 -22.15
N SER A 238 3.72 -16.28 -23.45
CA SER A 238 4.86 -16.27 -24.35
C SER A 238 5.79 -15.14 -23.92
N ASP A 239 7.02 -15.49 -23.58
CA ASP A 239 8.17 -14.65 -23.21
C ASP A 239 7.98 -13.13 -23.36
N GLY A 240 7.79 -12.44 -22.23
CA GLY A 240 7.95 -10.98 -22.14
C GLY A 240 6.72 -10.12 -21.89
N ALA A 241 5.53 -10.66 -21.71
CA ALA A 241 4.35 -9.86 -21.33
C ALA A 241 4.41 -9.48 -19.84
N SER A 242 5.09 -8.38 -19.53
CA SER A 242 5.05 -7.72 -18.23
C SER A 242 3.79 -6.86 -18.11
N GLY A 243 2.62 -7.46 -17.96
CA GLY A 243 1.36 -6.74 -17.76
C GLY A 243 0.90 -6.77 -16.31
N ASP A 244 0.10 -5.77 -15.89
CA ASP A 244 -0.54 -5.77 -14.57
C ASP A 244 -1.49 -6.97 -14.35
N ASN A 245 -1.87 -7.70 -15.41
CA ASN A 245 -2.71 -8.90 -15.38
C ASN A 245 -2.07 -10.11 -14.69
N THR A 246 -0.80 -10.06 -14.35
CA THR A 246 -0.05 -11.13 -13.68
C THR A 246 0.16 -10.83 -12.18
N TRP A 247 -0.43 -9.78 -11.67
CA TRP A 247 -0.34 -9.38 -10.29
C TRP A 247 -1.69 -9.53 -9.60
N PHE A 248 -1.72 -10.24 -8.47
CA PHE A 248 -2.92 -10.54 -7.70
C PHE A 248 -2.81 -9.97 -6.29
N ASP A 249 -3.77 -9.15 -5.93
CA ASP A 249 -3.76 -8.38 -4.70
C ASP A 249 -4.43 -9.17 -3.56
N LEU A 250 -3.69 -9.34 -2.45
CA LEU A 250 -4.09 -10.06 -1.25
C LEU A 250 -3.93 -9.15 -0.02
N ASP A 251 -4.96 -9.05 0.79
CA ASP A 251 -4.98 -8.21 1.99
C ASP A 251 -4.89 -9.06 3.26
N PRO A 252 -3.71 -9.17 3.89
CA PRO A 252 -3.54 -9.94 5.12
C PRO A 252 -4.21 -9.30 6.34
N THR A 253 -4.60 -8.03 6.28
CA THR A 253 -5.33 -7.37 7.36
C THR A 253 -6.79 -7.79 7.39
N ASN A 254 -7.42 -7.96 6.23
CA ASN A 254 -8.84 -8.29 6.09
C ASN A 254 -9.09 -9.73 5.63
N ASP A 255 -8.04 -10.55 5.49
CA ASP A 255 -8.10 -11.95 5.03
C ASP A 255 -8.90 -12.14 3.73
N ARG A 256 -8.64 -11.30 2.74
CA ARG A 256 -9.33 -11.39 1.44
C ARG A 256 -8.50 -10.84 0.28
N ALA A 257 -8.85 -11.24 -0.92
CA ALA A 257 -8.37 -10.57 -2.12
C ALA A 257 -8.98 -9.16 -2.24
N ALA A 258 -8.20 -8.22 -2.79
CA ALA A 258 -8.69 -6.89 -3.08
C ALA A 258 -9.78 -6.92 -4.15
N GLY A 259 -10.86 -6.18 -3.92
CA GLY A 259 -12.01 -6.07 -4.81
C GLY A 259 -12.20 -4.67 -5.39
N GLU A 260 -13.37 -4.38 -5.93
CA GLU A 260 -13.72 -3.07 -6.47
C GLU A 260 -13.79 -1.95 -5.40
N ASP A 261 -13.84 -2.31 -4.14
CA ASP A 261 -13.81 -1.43 -2.98
C ASP A 261 -12.39 -0.97 -2.58
N TYR A 262 -11.34 -1.48 -3.26
CA TYR A 262 -9.96 -1.06 -3.09
C TYR A 262 -9.54 -0.05 -4.15
N VAL A 263 -8.83 0.99 -3.72
CA VAL A 263 -8.25 2.01 -4.60
C VAL A 263 -6.73 1.99 -4.49
N THR A 264 -6.04 1.56 -5.53
CA THR A 264 -4.58 1.56 -5.59
C THR A 264 -4.07 2.98 -5.81
N LEU A 265 -3.30 3.49 -4.85
CA LEU A 265 -2.63 4.78 -4.91
C LEU A 265 -1.25 4.65 -5.55
N ALA A 266 -0.41 3.79 -4.99
CA ALA A 266 0.96 3.57 -5.45
C ALA A 266 1.43 2.14 -5.15
N ILE A 267 2.39 1.65 -5.93
CA ILE A 267 3.06 0.37 -5.70
C ILE A 267 4.56 0.60 -5.52
N GLY A 268 5.20 -0.24 -4.70
CA GLY A 268 6.63 -0.17 -4.44
C GLY A 268 7.17 -1.44 -3.83
N ARG A 269 8.44 -1.42 -3.44
CA ARG A 269 9.06 -2.56 -2.78
C ARG A 269 8.63 -2.66 -1.32
N ASP A 270 8.47 -1.52 -0.66
CA ASP A 270 7.94 -1.37 0.70
C ASP A 270 7.36 0.05 0.88
N PHE A 271 6.96 0.40 2.10
CA PHE A 271 6.38 1.71 2.41
C PHE A 271 7.30 2.89 2.06
N SER A 272 8.63 2.72 2.11
CA SER A 272 9.56 3.81 1.80
C SER A 272 9.47 4.31 0.36
N ASP A 273 9.07 3.44 -0.57
CA ASP A 273 8.89 3.81 -1.98
C ASP A 273 7.59 4.58 -2.25
N VAL A 274 6.57 4.42 -1.39
CA VAL A 274 5.17 4.84 -1.65
C VAL A 274 4.54 5.70 -0.56
N SER A 275 5.33 6.21 0.39
CA SER A 275 4.83 7.12 1.43
C SER A 275 3.97 8.22 0.82
N PRO A 276 2.73 8.44 1.29
CA PRO A 276 1.81 9.41 0.68
C PRO A 276 2.37 10.84 0.63
N LEU A 277 3.06 11.26 1.68
CA LEU A 277 3.73 12.55 1.74
C LEU A 277 5.01 12.43 2.56
N ARG A 278 6.10 12.93 2.01
CA ARG A 278 7.40 13.05 2.70
C ARG A 278 8.12 14.32 2.24
N GLY A 279 9.02 14.83 3.07
CA GLY A 279 9.75 16.04 2.71
C GLY A 279 10.99 16.24 3.55
N VAL A 280 11.75 17.26 3.17
CA VAL A 280 12.84 17.82 3.93
C VAL A 280 12.44 19.24 4.29
N ILE A 281 12.51 19.57 5.57
CA ILE A 281 12.17 20.88 6.10
C ILE A 281 13.41 21.49 6.79
N HIS A 282 13.49 22.80 6.78
CA HIS A 282 14.47 23.56 7.55
C HIS A 282 13.74 24.42 8.58
N GLY A 283 14.02 24.21 9.88
CA GLY A 283 13.20 24.70 10.99
C GLY A 283 12.06 23.72 11.34
N GLY A 284 11.16 24.12 12.22
CA GLY A 284 10.02 23.31 12.60
C GLY A 284 10.37 22.11 13.47
N ASP A 285 11.08 22.34 14.59
CA ASP A 285 11.58 21.30 15.49
C ASP A 285 10.51 20.34 16.01
N HIS A 286 9.29 20.84 16.14
CA HIS A 286 8.11 20.05 16.51
C HIS A 286 7.00 20.22 15.48
N HIS A 287 6.30 19.15 15.17
CA HIS A 287 5.12 19.23 14.32
C HIS A 287 4.02 18.27 14.78
N VAL A 288 2.79 18.68 14.53
CA VAL A 288 1.61 17.84 14.70
C VAL A 288 1.10 17.50 13.31
N LEU A 289 0.94 16.20 13.06
CA LEU A 289 0.41 15.67 11.81
C LEU A 289 -1.04 15.23 11.99
N GLN A 290 -1.91 15.69 11.11
CA GLN A 290 -3.28 15.21 10.99
C GLN A 290 -3.49 14.67 9.56
N VAL A 291 -4.05 13.46 9.46
CA VAL A 291 -4.39 12.83 8.18
C VAL A 291 -5.86 12.45 8.22
N GLY A 292 -6.60 12.86 7.21
CA GLY A 292 -7.98 12.48 7.01
C GLY A 292 -8.16 11.90 5.60
N VAL A 293 -8.82 10.75 5.52
CA VAL A 293 -9.19 10.12 4.25
C VAL A 293 -10.70 9.94 4.20
N THR A 294 -11.29 10.18 3.05
CA THR A 294 -12.71 9.87 2.78
C THR A 294 -12.78 9.13 1.46
N VAL A 295 -13.40 7.95 1.47
CA VAL A 295 -13.72 7.17 0.27
C VAL A 295 -15.23 7.02 0.21
N GLU A 296 -15.86 7.52 -0.83
CA GLU A 296 -17.31 7.48 -0.96
C GLU A 296 -17.77 7.01 -2.35
N PRO A 297 -18.81 6.17 -2.44
CA PRO A 297 -19.37 5.82 -3.72
C PRO A 297 -20.13 7.00 -4.32
N VAL A 298 -19.95 7.21 -5.64
CA VAL A 298 -20.69 8.25 -6.36
C VAL A 298 -22.01 7.65 -6.85
N PRO A 299 -23.17 8.23 -6.50
CA PRO A 299 -24.47 7.73 -6.93
C PRO A 299 -24.59 7.68 -8.46
N GLY A 300 -25.11 6.57 -8.99
CA GLY A 300 -25.30 6.35 -10.44
C GLY A 300 -24.70 5.04 -10.97
N ALA A 301 -24.00 4.26 -10.11
CA ALA A 301 -23.58 2.89 -10.43
C ALA A 301 -24.13 1.93 -9.37
N ALA A 302 -24.79 0.86 -9.80
CA ALA A 302 -25.34 -0.17 -8.91
C ALA A 302 -24.20 -0.84 -8.12
N VAL A 303 -24.30 -0.79 -6.80
CA VAL A 303 -23.39 -1.50 -5.88
C VAL A 303 -24.00 -2.88 -5.62
N ALA A 304 -23.36 -3.92 -6.11
CA ALA A 304 -23.62 -5.27 -5.62
C ALA A 304 -22.73 -5.47 -4.37
N THR A 305 -23.33 -5.34 -3.19
CA THR A 305 -22.67 -5.55 -1.91
C THR A 305 -22.44 -7.02 -1.64
N ALA A 306 -21.18 -7.45 -1.53
CA ALA A 306 -20.82 -8.67 -0.82
C ALA A 306 -20.58 -8.29 0.65
N ALA A 307 -21.51 -8.67 1.51
CA ALA A 307 -21.41 -8.47 2.94
C ALA A 307 -20.32 -9.40 3.52
N ALA A 308 -19.21 -8.84 3.96
CA ALA A 308 -18.29 -9.50 4.87
C ALA A 308 -18.39 -8.80 6.23
N ALA A 309 -18.70 -9.57 7.27
CA ALA A 309 -18.78 -9.08 8.64
C ALA A 309 -17.39 -8.62 9.11
N ALA A 310 -17.27 -7.35 9.47
CA ALA A 310 -16.09 -6.84 10.14
C ALA A 310 -16.12 -7.30 11.62
N PRO A 311 -14.96 -7.67 12.20
CA PRO A 311 -14.88 -7.85 13.64
C PRO A 311 -14.99 -6.49 14.34
N ASP A 312 -15.67 -6.48 15.47
CA ASP A 312 -15.84 -5.33 16.35
C ASP A 312 -14.49 -4.67 16.68
N ALA A 313 -14.26 -3.49 16.13
CA ALA A 313 -13.13 -2.67 16.51
C ALA A 313 -13.53 -1.82 17.73
N PRO A 314 -12.70 -1.75 18.79
CA PRO A 314 -12.96 -0.86 19.91
C PRO A 314 -12.83 0.60 19.46
N ASP A 315 -13.83 1.40 19.88
CA ASP A 315 -13.90 2.85 19.69
C ASP A 315 -12.68 3.54 20.34
N THR A 316 -11.66 3.81 19.55
CA THR A 316 -10.58 4.71 19.94
C THR A 316 -10.22 5.56 18.72
N PRO A 317 -10.20 6.89 18.81
CA PRO A 317 -9.77 7.75 17.70
C PRO A 317 -8.32 7.39 17.32
N LEU A 318 -8.12 7.00 16.07
CA LEU A 318 -6.80 6.69 15.53
C LEU A 318 -5.95 7.96 15.51
N THR A 319 -4.96 8.02 16.38
CA THR A 319 -3.87 8.98 16.24
C THR A 319 -2.99 8.49 15.08
N PRO A 320 -2.72 9.31 14.06
CA PRO A 320 -1.90 8.89 12.93
C PRO A 320 -0.48 8.55 13.40
N PRO A 321 0.21 7.62 12.70
CA PRO A 321 1.59 7.29 13.01
C PRO A 321 2.47 8.54 12.86
N GLN A 322 3.29 8.81 13.89
CA GLN A 322 4.29 9.87 13.83
C GLN A 322 5.35 9.49 12.80
N ALA A 323 5.73 10.44 11.96
CA ALA A 323 6.86 10.29 11.07
C ALA A 323 8.16 10.11 11.91
N PRO A 324 9.10 9.25 11.48
CA PRO A 324 10.36 9.07 12.21
C PRO A 324 11.12 10.39 12.27
N GLU A 325 11.55 10.77 13.47
CA GLU A 325 12.51 11.85 13.68
C GLU A 325 13.81 11.49 12.94
N SER A 326 14.27 12.38 12.08
CA SER A 326 15.57 12.24 11.46
C SER A 326 16.63 12.42 12.56
N PRO A 327 17.61 11.50 12.71
CA PRO A 327 18.75 11.76 13.59
C PRO A 327 19.52 12.99 13.07
N GLY A 328 19.78 13.92 13.97
CA GLY A 328 20.57 15.15 13.77
C GLY A 328 22.03 14.89 13.41
#